data_fe32b23778fe2ad8f95ce4b10f3816de
#
_entry.id   fe32b23778fe2ad8f95ce4b10f3816de
#
_cell.length_a   1.000
_cell.length_b   1.000
_cell.length_c   1.000
_cell.angle_alpha   90.00
_cell.angle_beta   90.00
_cell.angle_gamma   90.00
#
_symmetry.space_group_name_H-M   'P 1'
#
loop_
_entity.id
_entity.type
_entity.pdbx_description
1 polymer ?
#
loop_
_entity_poly.entity_id
_entity_poly.type
_entity_poly.pdbx_seq_one_letter_code
_entity_poly.pdbx_strand_id
1 'polypeptide(L)'
;MDDTPRTLADERRRLLQELEVERNQVWRNIEWCRIRDIDRAFAGEWSLRDIVGHLASHDAEVVSAFRDLREGRPVTYFDIPDLDRWNADHVERKRGIDFWSLLEQLRGSRAHLLEELDAVSDELLTDETSTQYRLLRSVIDHDRDHWHEIAAR
;
A
#
# COMPACT_ATOMS: atom_id res chain seq x y z
N MET A 1 28.01 -15.87 -15.17
CA MET A 1 26.86 -15.86 -14.25
C MET A 1 27.37 -15.88 -12.83
N ASP A 2 26.95 -14.94 -12.03
CA ASP A 2 27.29 -14.90 -10.62
C ASP A 2 26.37 -15.84 -9.85
N ASP A 3 26.88 -16.99 -9.43
CA ASP A 3 26.15 -18.00 -8.67
C ASP A 3 26.22 -17.76 -7.15
N THR A 4 26.64 -16.54 -6.71
CA THR A 4 26.71 -16.21 -5.30
C THR A 4 25.31 -16.25 -4.67
N PRO A 5 25.08 -17.06 -3.60
CA PRO A 5 23.79 -17.08 -2.93
C PRO A 5 23.42 -15.68 -2.41
N ARG A 6 22.18 -15.27 -2.62
CA ARG A 6 21.67 -14.01 -2.07
C ARG A 6 21.60 -14.11 -0.55
N THR A 7 22.08 -13.07 0.14
CA THR A 7 21.91 -12.96 1.58
C THR A 7 20.49 -12.53 1.91
N LEU A 8 20.08 -12.71 3.18
CA LEU A 8 18.79 -12.20 3.66
C LEU A 8 18.70 -10.68 3.53
N ALA A 9 19.82 -9.99 3.76
CA ALA A 9 19.90 -8.54 3.57
C ALA A 9 19.68 -8.14 2.10
N ASP A 10 20.19 -8.90 1.15
CA ASP A 10 19.98 -8.67 -0.28
C ASP A 10 18.53 -8.90 -0.67
N GLU A 11 17.92 -9.97 -0.18
CA GLU A 11 16.48 -10.26 -0.40
C GLU A 11 15.60 -9.16 0.17
N ARG A 12 15.88 -8.68 1.39
CA ARG A 12 15.18 -7.56 2.00
C ARG A 12 15.27 -6.31 1.13
N ARG A 13 16.48 -5.98 0.67
CA ARG A 13 16.72 -4.81 -0.18
C ARG A 13 15.93 -4.91 -1.48
N ARG A 14 15.87 -6.09 -2.08
CA ARG A 14 15.09 -6.35 -3.29
C ARG A 14 13.60 -6.13 -3.08
N LEU A 15 13.05 -6.63 -1.96
CA LEU A 15 11.63 -6.44 -1.62
C LEU A 15 11.28 -4.97 -1.39
N LEU A 16 12.12 -4.24 -0.64
CA LEU A 16 11.91 -2.83 -0.39
C LEU A 16 12.06 -1.99 -1.67
N GLN A 17 12.94 -2.39 -2.58
CA GLN A 17 13.08 -1.75 -3.89
C GLN A 17 11.82 -1.99 -4.74
N GLU A 18 11.26 -3.19 -4.74
CA GLU A 18 10.02 -3.50 -5.43
C GLU A 18 8.86 -2.64 -4.89
N LEU A 19 8.78 -2.51 -3.57
CA LEU A 19 7.80 -1.64 -2.90
C LEU A 19 7.91 -0.19 -3.39
N GLU A 20 9.13 0.34 -3.44
CA GLU A 20 9.41 1.70 -3.91
C GLU A 20 9.06 1.87 -5.37
N VAL A 21 9.44 0.93 -6.24
CA VAL A 21 9.16 0.99 -7.68
C VAL A 21 7.66 1.04 -7.94
N GLU A 22 6.88 0.18 -7.30
CA GLU A 22 5.42 0.15 -7.50
C GLU A 22 4.75 1.44 -7.01
N ARG A 23 5.14 1.97 -5.85
CA ARG A 23 4.60 3.24 -5.35
C ARG A 23 5.02 4.42 -6.24
N ASN A 24 6.22 4.41 -6.80
CA ASN A 24 6.65 5.45 -7.74
C ASN A 24 5.80 5.43 -9.01
N GLN A 25 5.37 4.26 -9.47
CA GLN A 25 4.42 4.16 -10.58
C GLN A 25 3.05 4.76 -10.23
N VAL A 26 2.58 4.55 -9.01
CA VAL A 26 1.35 5.21 -8.54
C VAL A 26 1.48 6.73 -8.64
N TRP A 27 2.55 7.30 -8.09
CA TRP A 27 2.78 8.75 -8.11
C TRP A 27 2.89 9.29 -9.54
N ARG A 28 3.62 8.60 -10.41
CA ARG A 28 3.77 9.00 -11.81
C ARG A 28 2.42 9.06 -12.51
N ASN A 29 1.57 8.08 -12.30
CA ASN A 29 0.24 8.06 -12.92
C ASN A 29 -0.70 9.10 -12.32
N ILE A 30 -0.57 9.42 -11.03
CA ILE A 30 -1.29 10.53 -10.40
C ILE A 30 -0.89 11.86 -11.04
N GLU A 31 0.41 12.11 -11.22
CA GLU A 31 0.94 13.35 -11.82
C GLU A 31 0.48 13.56 -13.26
N TRP A 32 0.21 12.49 -13.98
CA TRP A 32 -0.27 12.54 -15.36
C TRP A 32 -1.77 12.82 -15.47
N CYS A 33 -2.50 12.74 -14.35
CA CYS A 33 -3.92 13.04 -14.35
C CYS A 33 -4.16 14.54 -14.39
N ARG A 34 -5.11 14.96 -15.25
CA ARG A 34 -5.52 16.36 -15.31
C ARG A 34 -6.36 16.71 -14.09
N ILE A 35 -6.17 17.92 -13.55
CA ILE A 35 -6.91 18.40 -12.37
C ILE A 35 -8.43 18.24 -12.56
N ARG A 36 -8.94 18.54 -13.77
CA ARG A 36 -10.37 18.44 -14.09
C ARG A 36 -10.92 17.01 -14.07
N ASP A 37 -10.04 15.99 -14.13
CA ASP A 37 -10.44 14.58 -14.19
C ASP A 37 -10.29 13.86 -12.85
N ILE A 38 -9.83 14.55 -11.78
CA ILE A 38 -9.60 13.94 -10.46
C ILE A 38 -10.86 13.29 -9.88
N ASP A 39 -12.01 13.91 -10.09
CA ASP A 39 -13.30 13.43 -9.56
C ASP A 39 -14.12 12.61 -10.57
N ARG A 40 -13.54 12.31 -11.72
CA ARG A 40 -14.19 11.50 -12.74
C ARG A 40 -14.03 10.01 -12.42
N ALA A 41 -15.12 9.28 -12.34
CA ALA A 41 -15.09 7.83 -12.14
C ALA A 41 -14.49 7.12 -13.37
N PHE A 42 -13.60 6.16 -13.15
CA PHE A 42 -12.99 5.34 -14.19
C PHE A 42 -12.72 3.90 -13.73
N ALA A 43 -12.64 3.66 -12.43
CA ALA A 43 -12.44 2.34 -11.84
C ALA A 43 -13.75 1.93 -11.15
N GLY A 44 -14.71 1.41 -11.93
CA GLY A 44 -16.07 1.24 -11.45
C GLY A 44 -16.67 2.60 -11.10
N GLU A 45 -17.10 2.77 -9.85
CA GLU A 45 -17.63 4.06 -9.35
C GLU A 45 -16.52 4.97 -8.78
N TRP A 46 -15.28 4.52 -8.75
CA TRP A 46 -14.19 5.25 -8.12
C TRP A 46 -13.46 6.20 -9.09
N SER A 47 -13.17 7.38 -8.59
CA SER A 47 -12.32 8.39 -9.22
C SER A 47 -10.87 8.23 -8.75
N LEU A 48 -9.96 9.04 -9.32
CA LEU A 48 -8.58 9.12 -8.81
C LEU A 48 -8.55 9.53 -7.34
N ARG A 49 -9.37 10.50 -6.94
CA ARG A 49 -9.51 10.91 -5.54
C ARG A 49 -9.83 9.71 -4.64
N ASP A 50 -10.79 8.89 -5.06
CA ASP A 50 -11.22 7.73 -4.29
C ASP A 50 -10.10 6.70 -4.17
N ILE A 51 -9.36 6.45 -5.24
CA ILE A 51 -8.22 5.53 -5.23
C ILE A 51 -7.11 6.03 -4.29
N VAL A 52 -6.77 7.31 -4.32
CA VAL A 52 -5.77 7.89 -3.43
C VAL A 52 -6.18 7.70 -1.96
N GLY A 53 -7.43 8.01 -1.63
CA GLY A 53 -7.96 7.78 -0.28
C GLY A 53 -7.94 6.32 0.12
N HIS A 54 -8.27 5.42 -0.81
CA HIS A 54 -8.22 3.97 -0.60
C HIS A 54 -6.80 3.46 -0.35
N LEU A 55 -5.82 3.91 -1.14
CA LEU A 55 -4.41 3.54 -0.95
C LEU A 55 -3.90 3.99 0.41
N ALA A 56 -4.24 5.21 0.83
CA ALA A 56 -3.86 5.72 2.15
C ALA A 56 -4.50 4.90 3.29
N SER A 57 -5.76 4.52 3.15
CA SER A 57 -6.46 3.68 4.13
C SER A 57 -5.84 2.29 4.22
N HIS A 58 -5.47 1.71 3.09
CA HIS A 58 -4.82 0.40 3.03
C HIS A 58 -3.45 0.43 3.73
N ASP A 59 -2.61 1.42 3.41
CA ASP A 59 -1.32 1.59 4.09
C ASP A 59 -1.49 1.72 5.60
N ALA A 60 -2.46 2.52 6.05
CA ALA A 60 -2.72 2.73 7.47
C ALA A 60 -3.15 1.42 8.16
N GLU A 61 -3.96 0.61 7.49
CA GLU A 61 -4.39 -0.70 8.01
C GLU A 61 -3.20 -1.66 8.14
N VAL A 62 -2.31 -1.68 7.16
CA VAL A 62 -1.10 -2.51 7.21
C VAL A 62 -0.14 -2.03 8.31
N VAL A 63 0.01 -0.71 8.50
CA VAL A 63 0.76 -0.13 9.62
C VAL A 63 0.21 -0.64 10.95
N SER A 64 -1.11 -0.61 11.11
CA SER A 64 -1.79 -1.12 12.30
C SER A 64 -1.49 -2.60 12.53
N ALA A 65 -1.48 -3.41 11.46
CA ALA A 65 -1.15 -4.82 11.53
C ALA A 65 0.29 -5.07 11.99
N PHE A 66 1.26 -4.32 11.49
CA PHE A 66 2.65 -4.41 11.96
C PHE A 66 2.80 -4.02 13.43
N ARG A 67 2.09 -2.99 13.87
CA ARG A 67 2.07 -2.59 15.28
C ARG A 67 1.48 -3.68 16.16
N ASP A 68 0.40 -4.30 15.73
CA ASP A 68 -0.21 -5.42 16.43
C ASP A 68 0.78 -6.58 16.59
N LEU A 69 1.49 -6.95 15.52
CA LEU A 69 2.53 -7.99 15.57
C LEU A 69 3.62 -7.65 16.59
N ARG A 70 4.12 -6.42 16.56
CA ARG A 70 5.18 -5.98 17.47
C ARG A 70 4.74 -6.02 18.92
N GLU A 71 3.47 -5.72 19.20
CA GLU A 71 2.91 -5.66 20.53
C GLU A 71 2.25 -6.97 20.98
N GLY A 72 2.36 -8.03 20.17
CA GLY A 72 1.81 -9.35 20.48
C GLY A 72 0.28 -9.44 20.41
N ARG A 73 -0.37 -8.50 19.71
CA ARG A 73 -1.82 -8.55 19.49
C ARG A 73 -2.17 -9.34 18.23
N PRO A 74 -3.38 -9.92 18.15
CA PRO A 74 -3.83 -10.58 16.93
C PRO A 74 -3.93 -9.63 15.75
N VAL A 75 -3.50 -10.10 14.56
CA VAL A 75 -3.64 -9.37 13.30
C VAL A 75 -4.97 -9.73 12.66
N THR A 76 -5.80 -8.73 12.40
CA THR A 76 -7.13 -8.91 11.79
C THR A 76 -7.18 -8.54 10.32
N TYR A 77 -6.08 -8.03 9.77
CA TYR A 77 -6.00 -7.55 8.39
C TYR A 77 -6.50 -8.56 7.34
N PHE A 78 -6.13 -9.84 7.49
CA PHE A 78 -6.50 -10.89 6.53
C PHE A 78 -7.92 -11.44 6.76
N ASP A 79 -8.56 -11.08 7.85
CA ASP A 79 -9.86 -11.61 8.28
C ASP A 79 -10.97 -10.57 8.25
N ILE A 80 -10.79 -9.49 7.49
CA ILE A 80 -11.80 -8.42 7.36
C ILE A 80 -13.05 -9.01 6.68
N PRO A 81 -14.20 -9.05 7.39
CA PRO A 81 -15.44 -9.52 6.77
C PRO A 81 -15.89 -8.53 5.70
N ASP A 82 -16.40 -9.03 4.57
CA ASP A 82 -16.89 -8.21 3.46
C ASP A 82 -15.93 -7.07 3.11
N LEU A 83 -14.78 -7.44 2.52
CA LEU A 83 -13.72 -6.50 2.17
C LEU A 83 -14.20 -5.40 1.22
N ASP A 84 -15.08 -5.70 0.29
CA ASP A 84 -15.62 -4.71 -0.65
C ASP A 84 -16.41 -3.63 0.09
N ARG A 85 -17.21 -4.01 1.08
CA ARG A 85 -17.93 -3.06 1.92
C ARG A 85 -17.00 -2.24 2.80
N TRP A 86 -15.97 -2.87 3.38
CA TRP A 86 -14.95 -2.18 4.16
C TRP A 86 -14.26 -1.10 3.32
N ASN A 87 -13.86 -1.45 2.09
CA ASN A 87 -13.24 -0.52 1.15
C ASN A 87 -14.19 0.63 0.78
N ALA A 88 -15.44 0.32 0.45
CA ALA A 88 -16.44 1.31 0.08
C ALA A 88 -16.73 2.29 1.23
N ASP A 89 -16.83 1.81 2.46
CA ASP A 89 -17.05 2.64 3.64
C ASP A 89 -15.89 3.60 3.89
N HIS A 90 -14.65 3.13 3.71
CA HIS A 90 -13.46 3.96 3.87
C HIS A 90 -13.34 5.04 2.79
N VAL A 91 -13.66 4.69 1.55
CA VAL A 91 -13.71 5.66 0.44
C VAL A 91 -14.76 6.73 0.73
N GLU A 92 -15.97 6.32 1.15
CA GLU A 92 -17.07 7.24 1.44
C GLU A 92 -16.70 8.23 2.56
N ARG A 93 -16.05 7.76 3.63
CA ARG A 93 -15.63 8.63 4.74
C ARG A 93 -14.63 9.71 4.30
N LYS A 94 -13.88 9.47 3.24
CA LYS A 94 -12.84 10.38 2.75
C LYS A 94 -13.31 11.31 1.63
N ARG A 95 -14.52 11.17 1.14
CA ARG A 95 -15.03 11.99 0.03
C ARG A 95 -15.11 13.49 0.34
N GLY A 96 -15.24 13.87 1.61
CA GLY A 96 -15.22 15.27 2.03
C GLY A 96 -13.83 15.87 2.20
N ILE A 97 -12.77 15.09 2.07
CA ILE A 97 -11.38 15.54 2.22
C ILE A 97 -10.88 16.04 0.87
N ASP A 98 -10.21 17.20 0.84
CA ASP A 98 -9.65 17.71 -0.39
C ASP A 98 -8.50 16.83 -0.92
N PHE A 99 -8.28 16.86 -2.22
CA PHE A 99 -7.31 15.97 -2.89
C PHE A 99 -5.88 16.14 -2.37
N TRP A 100 -5.47 17.38 -2.09
CA TRP A 100 -4.12 17.64 -1.59
C TRP A 100 -3.91 17.03 -0.20
N SER A 101 -4.91 17.11 0.66
CA SER A 101 -4.89 16.47 1.98
C SER A 101 -4.86 14.94 1.86
N LEU A 102 -5.55 14.36 0.88
CA LEU A 102 -5.48 12.92 0.62
C LEU A 102 -4.09 12.50 0.16
N LEU A 103 -3.42 13.29 -0.69
CA LEU A 103 -2.04 13.04 -1.09
C LEU A 103 -1.09 13.09 0.10
N GLU A 104 -1.29 14.03 1.03
CA GLU A 104 -0.51 14.09 2.27
C GLU A 104 -0.75 12.88 3.16
N GLN A 105 -2.00 12.40 3.26
CA GLN A 105 -2.30 11.15 3.96
C GLN A 105 -1.58 9.96 3.33
N LEU A 106 -1.55 9.90 2.00
CA LEU A 106 -0.85 8.84 1.27
C LEU A 106 0.65 8.85 1.57
N ARG A 107 1.29 10.02 1.58
CA ARG A 107 2.70 10.15 1.96
C ARG A 107 2.94 9.77 3.40
N GLY A 108 2.12 10.26 4.32
CA GLY A 108 2.27 10.02 5.76
C GLY A 108 2.08 8.56 6.13
N SER A 109 1.06 7.90 5.59
CA SER A 109 0.82 6.48 5.87
C SER A 109 1.96 5.60 5.34
N ARG A 110 2.51 5.90 4.16
CA ARG A 110 3.66 5.18 3.64
C ARG A 110 4.92 5.42 4.48
N ALA A 111 5.15 6.65 4.97
CA ALA A 111 6.27 6.93 5.85
C ALA A 111 6.18 6.09 7.14
N HIS A 112 4.99 5.99 7.73
CA HIS A 112 4.76 5.13 8.90
C HIS A 112 4.98 3.65 8.58
N LEU A 113 4.57 3.19 7.40
CA LEU A 113 4.82 1.82 6.98
C LEU A 113 6.33 1.54 6.89
N LEU A 114 7.10 2.43 6.29
CA LEU A 114 8.55 2.26 6.18
C LEU A 114 9.22 2.20 7.56
N GLU A 115 8.76 3.00 8.52
CA GLU A 115 9.24 2.94 9.91
C GLU A 115 8.96 1.57 10.54
N GLU A 116 7.76 1.03 10.34
CA GLU A 116 7.42 -0.30 10.86
C GLU A 116 8.26 -1.39 10.19
N LEU A 117 8.50 -1.31 8.89
CA LEU A 117 9.34 -2.26 8.17
C LEU A 117 10.78 -2.25 8.66
N ASP A 118 11.32 -1.08 9.01
CA ASP A 118 12.69 -0.95 9.56
C ASP A 118 12.85 -1.72 10.88
N ALA A 119 11.77 -1.88 11.64
CA ALA A 119 11.78 -2.60 12.91
C ALA A 119 11.65 -4.13 12.76
N VAL A 120 11.40 -4.63 11.55
CA VAL A 120 11.25 -6.07 11.27
C VAL A 120 12.61 -6.67 10.93
N SER A 121 12.93 -7.87 11.47
CA SER A 121 14.16 -8.59 11.15
C SER A 121 14.20 -9.03 9.69
N ASP A 122 15.40 -9.21 9.15
CA ASP A 122 15.60 -9.73 7.79
C ASP A 122 14.95 -11.10 7.62
N GLU A 123 15.07 -11.97 8.63
CA GLU A 123 14.51 -13.32 8.61
C GLU A 123 12.99 -13.30 8.43
N LEU A 124 12.29 -12.50 9.23
CA LEU A 124 10.83 -12.41 9.16
C LEU A 124 10.35 -11.75 7.88
N LEU A 125 11.03 -10.69 7.45
CA LEU A 125 10.58 -9.94 6.27
C LEU A 125 10.77 -10.73 4.97
N THR A 126 11.75 -11.63 4.91
CA THR A 126 12.05 -12.43 3.72
C THR A 126 11.46 -13.85 3.74
N ASP A 127 10.88 -14.27 4.86
CA ASP A 127 10.23 -15.56 4.99
C ASP A 127 8.81 -15.52 4.38
N GLU A 128 8.64 -16.16 3.24
CA GLU A 128 7.38 -16.18 2.50
C GLU A 128 6.20 -16.75 3.32
N THR A 129 6.48 -17.49 4.40
CA THR A 129 5.46 -18.05 5.30
C THR A 129 5.11 -17.13 6.46
N SER A 130 5.89 -16.06 6.67
CA SER A 130 5.65 -15.13 7.77
C SER A 130 4.48 -14.19 7.51
N THR A 131 3.82 -13.72 8.56
CA THR A 131 2.80 -12.69 8.46
C THR A 131 3.38 -11.39 7.95
N GLN A 132 4.60 -11.03 8.36
CA GLN A 132 5.30 -9.83 7.94
C GLN A 132 5.54 -9.79 6.43
N TYR A 133 6.01 -10.90 5.87
CA TYR A 133 6.18 -11.01 4.41
C TYR A 133 4.84 -10.87 3.67
N ARG A 134 3.80 -11.56 4.15
CA ARG A 134 2.47 -11.51 3.53
C ARG A 134 1.88 -10.10 3.55
N LEU A 135 2.08 -9.36 4.64
CA LEU A 135 1.65 -7.96 4.73
C LEU A 135 2.40 -7.08 3.72
N LEU A 136 3.73 -7.21 3.66
CA LEU A 136 4.54 -6.46 2.68
C LEU A 136 4.12 -6.81 1.25
N ARG A 137 3.97 -8.10 0.94
CA ARG A 137 3.55 -8.55 -0.39
C ARG A 137 2.19 -7.97 -0.77
N SER A 138 1.25 -7.90 0.18
CA SER A 138 -0.08 -7.33 -0.08
C SER A 138 0.00 -5.86 -0.46
N VAL A 139 0.88 -5.08 0.15
CA VAL A 139 1.06 -3.67 -0.20
C VAL A 139 1.67 -3.50 -1.59
N ILE A 140 2.70 -4.28 -1.91
CA ILE A 140 3.36 -4.24 -3.23
C ILE A 140 2.33 -4.57 -4.33
N ASP A 141 1.60 -5.65 -4.17
CA ASP A 141 0.61 -6.09 -5.16
C ASP A 141 -0.55 -5.11 -5.29
N HIS A 142 -0.99 -4.52 -4.18
CA HIS A 142 -2.06 -3.53 -4.15
C HIS A 142 -1.68 -2.25 -4.90
N ASP A 143 -0.47 -1.74 -4.70
CA ASP A 143 0.04 -0.59 -5.45
C ASP A 143 0.11 -0.91 -6.95
N ARG A 144 0.60 -2.11 -7.30
CA ARG A 144 0.70 -2.55 -8.71
C ARG A 144 -0.67 -2.59 -9.38
N ASP A 145 -1.64 -3.20 -8.74
CA ASP A 145 -2.99 -3.33 -9.30
C ASP A 145 -3.62 -1.96 -9.54
N HIS A 146 -3.47 -1.04 -8.60
CA HIS A 146 -4.06 0.30 -8.71
C HIS A 146 -3.35 1.20 -9.70
N TRP A 147 -2.01 1.18 -9.80
CA TRP A 147 -1.38 2.03 -10.81
C TRP A 147 -1.68 1.54 -12.24
N HIS A 148 -1.81 0.21 -12.45
CA HIS A 148 -2.28 -0.32 -13.73
C HIS A 148 -3.69 0.18 -14.07
N GLU A 149 -4.57 0.21 -13.09
CA GLU A 149 -5.94 0.70 -13.23
C GLU A 149 -5.96 2.18 -13.61
N ILE A 150 -5.16 3.00 -12.93
CA ILE A 150 -5.01 4.43 -13.23
C ILE A 150 -4.44 4.63 -14.63
N ALA A 151 -3.43 3.87 -15.02
CA ALA A 151 -2.78 3.98 -16.33
C ALA A 151 -3.70 3.60 -17.48
N ALA A 152 -4.67 2.72 -17.23
CA ALA A 152 -5.59 2.22 -18.24
C ALA A 152 -6.79 3.14 -18.54
N ARG A 153 -6.97 4.25 -17.79
CA ARG A 153 -8.11 5.17 -17.94
C ARG A 153 -8.06 6.01 -19.20
#